data_d32d8bee693e33a20e2a798da22a825d
#
_entry.id   d32d8bee693e33a20e2a798da22a825d
#
_cell.length_a   1.000
_cell.length_b   1.000
_cell.length_c   1.000
_cell.angle_alpha   90.00
_cell.angle_beta   90.00
_cell.angle_gamma   90.00
#
_symmetry.space_group_name_H-M   'P 1'
#
loop_
_entity.id
_entity.type
_entity.pdbx_description
1 polymer ?
#
loop_
_entity_poly.entity_id
_entity_poly.type
_entity_poly.pdbx_seq_one_letter_code
_entity_poly.pdbx_strand_id
1 'polypeptide(L)'
;MESSFAIIAEPNRRAILGLLASSERSVGEIEQELRMPQTSVSKHLRVLRDSGFVEARVEAQRRVYRIRPEPFMEVDAWLEPFRRFWTAHVDALERHLDRMAQSPPPPSKPATTKPATTKGKKR
;
A
#
# COMPACT_ATOMS: atom_id res chain seq x y z
N MET A 1 20.67 -1.54 18.34
CA MET A 1 20.03 -1.51 17.01
C MET A 1 18.54 -1.69 17.16
N GLU A 2 17.78 -0.87 16.48
CA GLU A 2 16.34 -0.96 16.59
C GLU A 2 15.81 -2.14 15.78
N SER A 3 14.73 -2.71 16.25
CA SER A 3 14.09 -3.80 15.52
C SER A 3 13.41 -3.27 14.27
N SER A 4 13.13 -4.17 13.34
CA SER A 4 12.39 -3.79 12.13
C SER A 4 11.04 -3.19 12.45
N PHE A 5 10.38 -3.67 13.50
CA PHE A 5 9.08 -3.15 13.88
C PHE A 5 9.17 -1.71 14.39
N ALA A 6 10.23 -1.41 15.15
CA ALA A 6 10.43 -0.04 15.63
C ALA A 6 10.66 0.92 14.46
N ILE A 7 11.39 0.46 13.46
CA ILE A 7 11.67 1.29 12.28
C ILE A 7 10.37 1.63 11.55
N ILE A 8 9.52 0.65 11.31
CA ILE A 8 8.29 0.88 10.55
C ILE A 8 7.16 1.44 11.40
N ALA A 9 7.39 1.64 12.70
CA ALA A 9 6.39 2.24 13.57
C ALA A 9 6.19 3.73 13.28
N GLU A 10 7.18 4.37 12.69
CA GLU A 10 7.11 5.80 12.42
C GLU A 10 6.40 6.03 11.07
N PRO A 11 5.29 6.80 11.06
CA PRO A 11 4.47 6.93 9.85
C PRO A 11 5.19 7.49 8.64
N ASN A 12 6.10 8.46 8.85
CA ASN A 12 6.81 9.05 7.72
C ASN A 12 7.77 8.06 7.08
N ARG A 13 8.38 7.19 7.89
CA ARG A 13 9.23 6.15 7.34
C ARG A 13 8.42 5.14 6.55
N ARG A 14 7.22 4.79 7.04
CA ARG A 14 6.34 3.91 6.26
C ARG A 14 5.94 4.55 4.94
N ALA A 15 5.70 5.87 4.94
CA ALA A 15 5.33 6.56 3.72
C ALA A 15 6.47 6.50 2.70
N ILE A 16 7.70 6.71 3.15
CA ILE A 16 8.87 6.62 2.27
C ILE A 16 9.00 5.20 1.72
N LEU A 17 8.89 4.20 2.59
CA LEU A 17 8.98 2.81 2.15
C LEU A 17 7.88 2.46 1.16
N GLY A 18 6.66 2.94 1.39
CA GLY A 18 5.56 2.71 0.48
C GLY A 18 5.82 3.29 -0.90
N LEU A 19 6.41 4.48 -0.94
CA LEU A 19 6.76 5.11 -2.20
C LEU A 19 7.84 4.30 -2.91
N LEU A 20 8.88 3.88 -2.18
CA LEU A 20 9.99 3.13 -2.76
C LEU A 20 9.57 1.73 -3.18
N ALA A 21 8.47 1.22 -2.64
CA ALA A 21 7.99 -0.10 -3.02
C ALA A 21 7.56 -0.14 -4.49
N SER A 22 7.12 0.99 -5.03
CA SER A 22 6.71 1.03 -6.44
C SER A 22 7.90 1.22 -7.37
N SER A 23 8.90 2.01 -6.99
CA SER A 23 10.14 2.16 -7.77
C SER A 23 11.12 3.00 -6.99
N GLU A 24 12.36 3.00 -7.47
CA GLU A 24 13.43 3.79 -6.88
C GLU A 24 13.12 5.28 -6.98
N ARG A 25 13.65 6.05 -6.03
CA ARG A 25 13.46 7.50 -6.00
C ARG A 25 14.73 8.19 -5.52
N SER A 26 14.98 9.36 -6.07
CA SER A 26 15.99 10.24 -5.50
C SER A 26 15.40 10.97 -4.30
N VAL A 27 16.28 11.58 -3.49
CA VAL A 27 15.83 12.36 -2.33
C VAL A 27 14.85 13.45 -2.79
N GLY A 28 15.17 14.14 -3.87
CA GLY A 28 14.30 15.21 -4.37
C GLY A 28 12.93 14.71 -4.77
N GLU A 29 12.88 13.53 -5.38
CA GLU A 29 11.60 12.94 -5.77
C GLU A 29 10.77 12.58 -4.55
N ILE A 30 11.42 12.05 -3.50
CA ILE A 30 10.72 11.72 -2.27
C ILE A 30 10.15 12.99 -1.63
N GLU A 31 10.96 14.06 -1.58
CA GLU A 31 10.50 15.33 -1.03
C GLU A 31 9.26 15.83 -1.73
N GLN A 32 9.28 15.79 -3.05
CA GLN A 32 8.17 16.31 -3.84
C GLN A 32 6.92 15.45 -3.69
N GLU A 33 7.08 14.15 -3.80
CA GLU A 33 5.91 13.27 -3.82
C GLU A 33 5.27 13.15 -2.45
N LEU A 34 6.06 13.21 -1.38
CA LEU A 34 5.52 13.12 -0.03
C LEU A 34 5.33 14.49 0.62
N ARG A 35 5.77 15.55 -0.06
CA ARG A 35 5.65 16.92 0.46
C ARG A 35 6.29 17.06 1.82
N MET A 36 7.51 16.53 1.94
CA MET A 36 8.28 16.58 3.17
C MET A 36 9.51 17.42 2.95
N PRO A 37 9.94 18.19 3.96
CA PRO A 37 11.18 18.96 3.82
C PRO A 37 12.39 18.03 3.75
N GLN A 38 13.44 18.52 3.08
CA GLN A 38 14.64 17.74 2.85
C GLN A 38 15.25 17.23 4.15
N THR A 39 15.27 18.06 5.18
CA THR A 39 15.86 17.67 6.46
C THR A 39 15.13 16.46 7.05
N SER A 40 13.82 16.44 6.92
CA SER A 40 13.01 15.33 7.41
C SER A 40 13.28 14.07 6.60
N VAL A 41 13.25 14.19 5.26
CA VAL A 41 13.50 13.05 4.37
C VAL A 41 14.89 12.47 4.63
N SER A 42 15.90 13.33 4.70
CA SER A 42 17.28 12.87 4.90
C SER A 42 17.44 12.15 6.23
N LYS A 43 16.79 12.65 7.27
CA LYS A 43 16.85 12.02 8.59
C LYS A 43 16.22 10.62 8.56
N HIS A 44 15.05 10.51 7.96
CA HIS A 44 14.38 9.22 7.88
C HIS A 44 15.12 8.24 6.98
N LEU A 45 15.67 8.72 5.87
CA LEU A 45 16.45 7.86 4.99
C LEU A 45 17.70 7.34 5.67
N ARG A 46 18.33 8.16 6.52
CA ARG A 46 19.49 7.70 7.26
C ARG A 46 19.11 6.54 8.18
N VAL A 47 18.02 6.68 8.92
CA VAL A 47 17.56 5.61 9.80
C VAL A 47 17.24 4.36 9.00
N LEU A 48 16.53 4.52 7.88
CA LEU A 48 16.17 3.39 7.04
C LEU A 48 17.39 2.70 6.44
N ARG A 49 18.38 3.47 6.05
CA ARG A 49 19.62 2.90 5.50
C ARG A 49 20.41 2.18 6.57
N ASP A 50 20.57 2.82 7.74
CA ASP A 50 21.36 2.23 8.82
C ASP A 50 20.73 0.94 9.34
N SER A 51 19.41 0.81 9.22
CA SER A 51 18.72 -0.39 9.68
C SER A 51 18.50 -1.42 8.54
N GLY A 52 19.01 -1.15 7.35
CA GLY A 52 18.99 -2.12 6.28
C GLY A 52 17.70 -2.19 5.47
N PHE A 53 16.81 -1.20 5.63
CA PHE A 53 15.55 -1.18 4.87
C PHE A 53 15.72 -0.64 3.46
N VAL A 54 16.71 0.22 3.27
CA VAL A 54 16.97 0.79 1.95
C VAL A 54 18.47 0.82 1.71
N GLU A 55 18.82 0.92 0.44
CA GLU A 55 20.21 1.16 0.05
C GLU A 55 20.21 2.31 -0.94
N ALA A 56 21.35 2.97 -1.03
CA ALA A 56 21.52 4.13 -1.88
C ALA A 56 22.62 3.87 -2.89
N ARG A 57 22.45 4.41 -4.09
CA ARG A 57 23.52 4.42 -5.07
C ARG A 57 23.59 5.81 -5.67
N VAL A 58 24.76 6.15 -6.18
CA VAL A 58 24.94 7.42 -6.88
C VAL A 58 24.68 7.20 -8.35
N GLU A 59 23.80 8.02 -8.92
CA GLU A 59 23.48 7.98 -10.33
C GLU A 59 23.63 9.40 -10.86
N ALA A 60 24.63 9.60 -11.70
CA ALA A 60 25.05 10.94 -12.10
C ALA A 60 25.45 11.71 -10.85
N GLN A 61 24.76 12.81 -10.54
CA GLN A 61 25.11 13.62 -9.37
C GLN A 61 24.06 13.53 -8.27
N ARG A 62 23.21 12.52 -8.34
CA ARG A 62 22.15 12.38 -7.35
C ARG A 62 22.21 11.02 -6.70
N ARG A 63 21.64 10.95 -5.51
CA ARG A 63 21.58 9.72 -4.75
C ARG A 63 20.19 9.13 -4.89
N VAL A 64 20.14 7.86 -5.32
CA VAL A 64 18.89 7.17 -5.58
C VAL A 64 18.73 6.05 -4.55
N TYR A 65 17.56 5.94 -3.99
CA TYR A 65 17.26 4.97 -2.92
C TYR A 65 16.32 3.90 -3.43
N ARG A 66 16.56 2.68 -2.96
CA ARG A 66 15.69 1.56 -3.28
C ARG A 66 15.52 0.66 -2.05
N ILE A 67 14.46 -0.09 -2.06
CA ILE A 67 14.11 -1.01 -0.97
C ILE A 67 15.07 -2.19 -0.94
N ARG A 68 15.40 -2.62 0.26
CA ARG A 68 16.02 -3.92 0.50
C ARG A 68 14.95 -4.83 1.08
N PRO A 69 14.77 -6.04 0.53
CA PRO A 69 13.67 -6.89 0.97
C PRO A 69 13.88 -7.57 2.32
N GLU A 70 15.11 -7.71 2.78
CA GLU A 70 15.42 -8.55 3.94
C GLU A 70 14.64 -8.20 5.20
N PRO A 71 14.57 -6.91 5.63
CA PRO A 71 13.82 -6.61 6.84
C PRO A 71 12.33 -6.89 6.71
N PHE A 72 11.81 -6.78 5.48
CA PHE A 72 10.39 -7.08 5.26
C PHE A 72 10.09 -8.55 5.37
N MET A 73 11.08 -9.39 5.08
CA MET A 73 10.93 -10.83 5.26
C MET A 73 10.77 -11.17 6.74
N GLU A 74 11.44 -10.44 7.61
CA GLU A 74 11.28 -10.61 9.05
C GLU A 74 9.86 -10.28 9.49
N VAL A 75 9.32 -9.16 9.00
CA VAL A 75 7.96 -8.75 9.30
C VAL A 75 6.97 -9.77 8.74
N ASP A 76 7.23 -10.23 7.52
CA ASP A 76 6.40 -11.22 6.86
C ASP A 76 6.33 -12.52 7.67
N ALA A 77 7.46 -12.97 8.16
CA ALA A 77 7.53 -14.19 8.97
C ALA A 77 6.73 -14.03 10.27
N TRP A 78 6.80 -12.86 10.87
CA TRP A 78 6.05 -12.59 12.10
C TRP A 78 4.54 -12.63 11.83
N LEU A 79 4.12 -12.21 10.65
CA LEU A 79 2.71 -12.16 10.29
C LEU A 79 2.12 -13.54 10.00
N GLU A 80 2.96 -14.54 9.79
CA GLU A 80 2.51 -15.86 9.34
C GLU A 80 1.40 -16.46 10.22
N PRO A 81 1.53 -16.50 11.56
CA PRO A 81 0.45 -17.06 12.38
C PRO A 81 -0.85 -16.30 12.26
N PHE A 82 -0.77 -15.00 11.97
CA PHE A 82 -1.96 -14.15 11.89
C PHE A 82 -2.65 -14.24 10.54
N ARG A 83 -1.91 -14.67 9.52
CA ARG A 83 -2.49 -14.77 8.18
C ARG A 83 -3.64 -15.75 8.11
N ARG A 84 -3.59 -16.78 8.91
CA ARG A 84 -4.66 -17.77 8.93
C ARG A 84 -5.99 -17.14 9.28
N PHE A 85 -5.97 -16.16 10.19
CA PHE A 85 -7.19 -15.50 10.60
C PHE A 85 -7.78 -14.68 9.46
N TRP A 86 -6.98 -13.79 8.89
CA TRP A 86 -7.53 -12.92 7.85
C TRP A 86 -7.68 -13.63 6.51
N THR A 87 -6.89 -14.66 6.23
CA THR A 87 -7.05 -15.43 4.99
C THR A 87 -8.42 -16.11 4.98
N ALA A 88 -8.77 -16.75 6.09
CA ALA A 88 -10.09 -17.36 6.19
C ALA A 88 -11.20 -16.32 6.04
N HIS A 89 -10.99 -15.15 6.63
CA HIS A 89 -11.95 -14.07 6.53
C HIS A 89 -12.05 -13.53 5.11
N VAL A 90 -10.92 -13.33 4.45
CA VAL A 90 -10.89 -12.86 3.08
C VAL A 90 -11.52 -13.87 2.15
N ASP A 91 -11.22 -15.16 2.34
CA ASP A 91 -11.82 -16.21 1.52
C ASP A 91 -13.33 -16.23 1.67
N ALA A 92 -13.82 -16.06 2.90
CA ALA A 92 -15.26 -15.99 3.13
C ALA A 92 -15.88 -14.80 2.44
N LEU A 93 -15.19 -13.67 2.48
CA LEU A 93 -15.66 -12.46 1.83
C LEU A 93 -15.67 -12.61 0.31
N GLU A 94 -14.64 -13.22 -0.25
CA GLU A 94 -14.57 -13.46 -1.69
C GLU A 94 -15.72 -14.36 -2.15
N ARG A 95 -15.97 -15.42 -1.38
CA ARG A 95 -17.10 -16.32 -1.71
C ARG A 95 -18.42 -15.57 -1.66
N HIS A 96 -18.57 -14.69 -0.68
CA HIS A 96 -19.77 -13.89 -0.57
C HIS A 96 -19.95 -12.98 -1.79
N LEU A 97 -18.87 -12.32 -2.19
CA LEU A 97 -18.91 -11.44 -3.35
C LEU A 97 -19.17 -12.21 -4.64
N ASP A 98 -18.61 -13.41 -4.78
CA ASP A 98 -18.86 -14.25 -5.94
C ASP A 98 -20.32 -14.66 -6.02
N ARG A 99 -20.92 -15.00 -4.88
CA ARG A 99 -22.34 -15.33 -4.85
C ARG A 99 -23.19 -14.15 -5.27
N MET A 100 -22.81 -12.95 -4.81
CA MET A 100 -23.53 -11.74 -5.19
C MET A 100 -23.40 -11.46 -6.68
N ALA A 101 -22.20 -11.69 -7.24
CA ALA A 101 -21.95 -11.47 -8.64
C ALA A 101 -22.72 -12.47 -9.53
N GLN A 102 -22.94 -13.67 -9.02
CA GLN A 102 -23.66 -14.70 -9.76
C GLN A 102 -25.18 -14.58 -9.63
N SER A 103 -25.61 -13.81 -8.64
CA SER A 103 -27.05 -13.58 -8.49
C SER A 103 -27.54 -12.64 -9.56
N PRO A 104 -28.76 -12.80 -10.02
CA PRO A 104 -29.31 -11.82 -10.96
C PRO A 104 -29.31 -10.45 -10.28
N PRO A 105 -29.03 -9.42 -11.04
CA PRO A 105 -29.04 -8.09 -10.45
C PRO A 105 -30.39 -7.78 -9.87
N PRO A 106 -30.44 -7.08 -8.76
CA PRO A 106 -31.74 -6.66 -8.25
C PRO A 106 -32.43 -5.83 -9.30
N PRO A 107 -33.75 -5.88 -9.35
CA PRO A 107 -34.46 -5.04 -10.31
C PRO A 107 -33.95 -3.62 -10.13
N SER A 108 -33.48 -3.07 -11.23
CA SER A 108 -32.86 -1.79 -11.16
C SER A 108 -33.85 -0.80 -10.58
N LYS A 109 -33.38 -0.12 -9.63
CA LYS A 109 -34.12 1.05 -9.24
C LYS A 109 -34.20 1.92 -10.45
N PRO A 110 -35.36 2.39 -10.69
CA PRO A 110 -35.47 3.27 -11.83
C PRO A 110 -34.53 4.40 -11.65
N ALA A 111 -33.81 4.13 -11.81
CA ALA A 111 -32.95 4.94 -11.57
C ALA A 111 -32.24 5.38 -12.41
N THR A 112 -32.91 4.72 -12.22
CA THR A 112 -32.64 5.06 -12.70
C THR A 112 -32.64 5.17 -13.48
N THR A 113 -33.09 5.05 -13.62
CA THR A 113 -33.24 5.23 -14.32
C THR A 113 -33.57 5.10 -14.89
N LYS A 114 -34.22 5.04 -15.11
CA LYS A 114 -34.67 5.15 -15.56
C LYS A 114 -35.23 5.05 -16.11
N PRO A 115 -35.77 5.29 -16.35
CA PRO A 115 -36.47 5.32 -16.85
C PRO A 115 -36.90 4.97 -17.40
N ALA A 116 -37.54 4.94 -17.65
CA ALA A 116 -38.13 4.94 -17.99
C ALA A 116 -38.59 4.50 -18.43
N THR A 117 -39.13 4.30 -18.48
CA THR A 117 -39.70 4.25 -18.66
C THR A 117 -40.20 3.72 -18.83
N THR A 118 -40.84 3.57 -19.00
CA THR A 118 -41.37 3.51 -18.98
C THR A 118 -41.75 2.89 -19.04
N LYS A 119 -42.31 2.69 -19.25
CA LYS A 119 -42.64 2.52 -19.11
C LYS A 119 -42.77 2.00 -18.83
N GLY A 120 -43.42 1.86 -18.99
CA GLY A 120 -43.48 1.89 -18.64
C GLY A 120 -43.70 1.16 -18.29
N LYS A 121 -43.90 0.91 -18.19
CA LYS A 121 -43.83 0.82 -17.66
C LYS A 121 -43.80 0.48 -17.12
N LYS A 122 -44.23 0.31 -17.17
CA LYS A 122 -44.15 0.39 -16.53
C LYS A 122 -43.93 0.28 -16.11
N ARG A 123 -44.33 0.30 -16.28
CA ARG A 123 -44.01 0.61 -15.80
C ARG A 123 -43.78 0.49 -15.38
#